data_9387151c4f0aa07db3bd689a318e15e8
#
_entry.id   9387151c4f0aa07db3bd689a318e15e8
#
_cell.length_a   1.000
_cell.length_b   1.000
_cell.length_c   1.000
_cell.angle_alpha   90.00
_cell.angle_beta   90.00
_cell.angle_gamma   90.00
#
_symmetry.space_group_name_H-M   'P 1'
#
loop_
_entity.id
_entity.type
_entity.pdbx_description
1 polymer ?
#
loop_
_entity_poly.entity_id
_entity_poly.type
_entity_poly.pdbx_seq_one_letter_code
_entity_poly.pdbx_strand_id
1 'polypeptide(L)'
;MELFTKIIAKKIILTSCLFFLGIAAFSQKEEKNGTIYIKHPYIDVVNKSAKAYLEKDDATNKKIFADTATFWVSGMTKRVKIEEAIKMWNSDFDFYSDIQQTQVGYPDFLHYMDKDQKYVQSWWKWSGKSKKTGEMITVNFVQFDLFNKDGKIANESIYGDFSKMVKE
;
A
#
# COMPACT_ATOMS: atom_id res chain seq x y z
N MET A 1 -50.44 49.07 -7.75
CA MET A 1 -49.09 48.97 -8.33
C MET A 1 -48.05 48.66 -7.25
N GLU A 2 -48.02 49.26 -6.12
CA GLU A 2 -47.03 49.06 -5.01
C GLU A 2 -47.01 47.64 -4.41
N LEU A 3 -48.18 46.99 -4.27
CA LEU A 3 -48.28 45.65 -3.69
C LEU A 3 -47.65 44.58 -4.58
N PHE A 4 -47.79 44.69 -5.88
CA PHE A 4 -47.19 43.79 -6.88
C PHE A 4 -45.67 43.88 -6.89
N THR A 5 -45.13 45.10 -6.78
CA THR A 5 -43.69 45.36 -6.74
C THR A 5 -43.04 44.76 -5.47
N LYS A 6 -43.72 44.83 -4.32
CA LYS A 6 -43.25 44.26 -3.05
C LYS A 6 -43.24 42.71 -3.05
N ILE A 7 -44.19 42.06 -3.72
CA ILE A 7 -44.27 40.62 -3.84
C ILE A 7 -43.14 40.08 -4.76
N ILE A 8 -42.90 40.77 -5.88
CA ILE A 8 -41.84 40.40 -6.82
C ILE A 8 -40.46 40.56 -6.15
N ALA A 9 -40.20 41.65 -5.45
CA ALA A 9 -38.95 41.88 -4.73
C ALA A 9 -38.70 40.83 -3.66
N LYS A 10 -39.69 40.41 -2.85
CA LYS A 10 -39.56 39.34 -1.87
C LYS A 10 -39.24 37.99 -2.51
N LYS A 11 -39.85 37.65 -3.64
CA LYS A 11 -39.54 36.39 -4.37
C LYS A 11 -38.14 36.40 -4.93
N ILE A 12 -37.64 37.48 -5.50
CA ILE A 12 -36.29 37.61 -6.03
C ILE A 12 -35.27 37.47 -4.90
N ILE A 13 -35.46 38.10 -3.76
CA ILE A 13 -34.56 37.98 -2.59
C ILE A 13 -34.53 36.56 -2.07
N LEU A 14 -35.68 35.88 -1.95
CA LEU A 14 -35.75 34.50 -1.46
C LEU A 14 -35.05 33.51 -2.41
N THR A 15 -35.23 33.70 -3.72
CA THR A 15 -34.57 32.86 -4.75
C THR A 15 -33.06 33.08 -4.78
N SER A 16 -32.59 34.33 -4.61
CA SER A 16 -31.18 34.67 -4.52
C SER A 16 -30.51 34.09 -3.28
N CYS A 17 -31.16 34.14 -2.11
CA CYS A 17 -30.66 33.53 -0.88
C CYS A 17 -30.54 31.99 -1.00
N LEU A 18 -31.50 31.33 -1.64
CA LEU A 18 -31.43 29.89 -1.89
C LEU A 18 -30.29 29.51 -2.82
N PHE A 19 -29.98 30.35 -3.82
CA PHE A 19 -28.85 30.10 -4.74
C PHE A 19 -27.51 30.27 -4.06
N PHE A 20 -27.35 31.26 -3.16
CA PHE A 20 -26.11 31.43 -2.38
C PHE A 20 -25.91 30.35 -1.33
N LEU A 21 -26.96 29.81 -0.72
CA LEU A 21 -26.87 28.67 0.21
C LEU A 21 -26.44 27.38 -0.51
N GLY A 22 -26.87 27.18 -1.76
CA GLY A 22 -26.44 26.03 -2.58
C GLY A 22 -24.95 26.05 -2.93
N ILE A 23 -24.38 27.22 -3.19
CA ILE A 23 -22.93 27.33 -3.54
C ILE A 23 -22.04 27.10 -2.31
N ALA A 24 -22.47 27.51 -1.12
CA ALA A 24 -21.70 27.27 0.12
C ALA A 24 -21.63 25.80 0.52
N ALA A 25 -22.63 24.98 0.14
CA ALA A 25 -22.66 23.55 0.46
C ALA A 25 -21.67 22.72 -0.36
N PHE A 26 -21.15 23.22 -1.49
CA PHE A 26 -20.19 22.51 -2.34
C PHE A 26 -18.73 22.94 -2.12
N SER A 27 -18.47 23.88 -1.24
CA SER A 27 -17.10 24.26 -0.87
C SER A 27 -16.58 23.36 0.26
N GLN A 28 -16.55 22.04 0.04
CA GLN A 28 -15.73 21.18 0.87
C GLN A 28 -14.27 21.52 0.57
N LYS A 29 -13.60 22.13 1.56
CA LYS A 29 -12.16 22.38 1.48
C LYS A 29 -11.46 21.01 1.42
N GLU A 30 -10.84 20.71 0.29
CA GLU A 30 -10.01 19.50 0.18
C GLU A 30 -8.88 19.59 1.20
N GLU A 31 -8.87 18.68 2.16
CA GLU A 31 -7.76 18.53 3.09
C GLU A 31 -6.74 17.57 2.52
N LYS A 32 -5.53 18.05 2.30
CA LYS A 32 -4.42 17.29 1.79
C LYS A 32 -3.60 16.72 2.94
N ASN A 33 -3.60 15.39 3.09
CA ASN A 33 -2.85 14.71 4.15
C ASN A 33 -1.54 14.07 3.64
N GLY A 34 -0.90 14.65 2.63
CA GLY A 34 0.41 14.15 2.21
C GLY A 34 0.71 14.33 0.74
N THR A 35 1.85 13.75 0.33
CA THR A 35 2.35 13.77 -1.04
C THR A 35 2.73 12.38 -1.48
N ILE A 36 2.46 12.06 -2.75
CA ILE A 36 2.82 10.83 -3.42
C ILE A 36 3.95 11.13 -4.40
N TYR A 37 5.00 10.30 -4.38
CA TYR A 37 6.15 10.43 -5.28
C TYR A 37 6.39 9.11 -6.02
N ILE A 38 6.63 9.19 -7.33
CA ILE A 38 6.99 8.04 -8.18
C ILE A 38 8.49 7.76 -8.21
N LYS A 39 9.31 8.63 -7.59
CA LYS A 39 10.77 8.46 -7.43
C LYS A 39 11.17 8.85 -6.02
N HIS A 40 11.73 7.91 -5.28
CA HIS A 40 12.24 8.13 -3.93
C HIS A 40 13.22 7.01 -3.56
N PRO A 41 14.29 7.27 -2.79
CA PRO A 41 15.25 6.23 -2.37
C PRO A 41 14.63 5.02 -1.65
N TYR A 42 13.51 5.20 -0.95
CA TYR A 42 12.82 4.10 -0.28
C TYR A 42 12.18 3.11 -1.26
N ILE A 43 11.82 3.55 -2.46
CA ILE A 43 11.38 2.65 -3.54
C ILE A 43 12.52 1.69 -3.91
N ASP A 44 13.76 2.20 -3.99
CA ASP A 44 14.93 1.36 -4.29
C ASP A 44 15.21 0.35 -3.17
N VAL A 45 14.93 0.72 -1.91
CA VAL A 45 15.03 -0.19 -0.75
C VAL A 45 14.05 -1.35 -0.90
N VAL A 46 12.79 -1.09 -1.26
CA VAL A 46 11.77 -2.14 -1.48
C VAL A 46 12.13 -3.04 -2.66
N ASN A 47 12.57 -2.46 -3.78
CA ASN A 47 13.04 -3.24 -4.92
C ASN A 47 14.24 -4.12 -4.58
N LYS A 48 15.16 -3.62 -3.74
CA LYS A 48 16.30 -4.39 -3.25
C LYS A 48 15.86 -5.53 -2.34
N SER A 49 14.83 -5.35 -1.49
CA SER A 49 14.27 -6.42 -0.67
C SER A 49 13.64 -7.51 -1.51
N ALA A 50 12.86 -7.15 -2.53
CA ALA A 50 12.26 -8.12 -3.45
C ALA A 50 13.32 -8.92 -4.21
N LYS A 51 14.42 -8.29 -4.64
CA LYS A 51 15.56 -8.97 -5.25
C LYS A 51 16.24 -9.92 -4.26
N ALA A 52 16.50 -9.45 -3.04
CA ALA A 52 17.13 -10.25 -1.99
C ALA A 52 16.31 -11.51 -1.63
N TYR A 53 14.97 -11.41 -1.64
CA TYR A 53 14.08 -12.57 -1.50
C TYR A 53 14.36 -13.61 -2.60
N LEU A 54 14.35 -13.20 -3.87
CA LEU A 54 14.57 -14.11 -5.00
C LEU A 54 15.97 -14.75 -5.00
N GLU A 55 16.97 -14.04 -4.50
CA GLU A 55 18.36 -14.49 -4.39
C GLU A 55 18.65 -15.23 -3.09
N LYS A 56 17.67 -15.32 -2.17
CA LYS A 56 17.82 -15.86 -0.81
C LYS A 56 18.94 -15.17 -0.03
N ASP A 57 19.10 -13.84 -0.27
CA ASP A 57 20.09 -13.02 0.42
C ASP A 57 19.54 -12.48 1.74
N ASP A 58 19.49 -13.35 2.74
CA ASP A 58 19.03 -13.02 4.09
C ASP A 58 19.85 -11.89 4.73
N ALA A 59 21.15 -11.78 4.37
CA ALA A 59 22.02 -10.75 4.94
C ALA A 59 21.62 -9.35 4.47
N THR A 60 21.23 -9.22 3.20
CA THR A 60 20.68 -7.96 2.67
C THR A 60 19.34 -7.65 3.30
N ASN A 61 18.40 -8.61 3.41
CA ASN A 61 17.12 -8.39 4.06
C ASN A 61 17.29 -7.95 5.52
N LYS A 62 18.15 -8.60 6.31
CA LYS A 62 18.46 -8.18 7.69
C LYS A 62 19.00 -6.74 7.81
N LYS A 63 19.67 -6.22 6.78
CA LYS A 63 20.14 -4.82 6.77
C LYS A 63 19.06 -3.82 6.41
N ILE A 64 18.12 -4.21 5.55
CA ILE A 64 17.03 -3.39 5.04
C ILE A 64 15.95 -3.19 6.11
N PHE A 65 15.64 -4.24 6.85
CA PHE A 65 14.63 -4.19 7.92
C PHE A 65 15.23 -3.69 9.24
N ALA A 66 14.42 -3.02 10.06
CA ALA A 66 14.78 -2.71 11.43
C ALA A 66 14.77 -3.99 12.28
N ASP A 67 15.59 -4.06 13.34
CA ASP A 67 15.66 -5.23 14.23
C ASP A 67 14.32 -5.52 14.94
N THR A 68 13.47 -4.49 15.08
CA THR A 68 12.12 -4.61 15.65
C THR A 68 11.04 -4.75 14.58
N ALA A 69 11.42 -4.90 13.31
CA ALA A 69 10.48 -4.94 12.20
C ALA A 69 9.51 -6.12 12.32
N THR A 70 8.28 -5.87 11.84
CA THR A 70 7.24 -6.89 11.81
C THR A 70 6.67 -7.08 10.42
N PHE A 71 6.25 -8.29 10.14
CA PHE A 71 5.67 -8.73 8.90
C PHE A 71 4.25 -9.27 9.09
N TRP A 72 3.40 -9.04 8.12
CA TRP A 72 2.06 -9.60 8.05
C TRP A 72 1.63 -9.80 6.59
N VAL A 73 0.97 -10.91 6.32
CA VAL A 73 0.34 -11.20 5.02
C VAL A 73 -1.11 -11.64 5.23
N SER A 74 -1.97 -11.38 4.24
CA SER A 74 -3.37 -11.80 4.26
C SER A 74 -3.52 -13.27 4.65
N GLY A 75 -4.38 -13.54 5.62
CA GLY A 75 -4.58 -14.86 6.22
C GLY A 75 -3.84 -15.09 7.54
N MET A 76 -2.86 -14.26 7.90
CA MET A 76 -2.22 -14.35 9.21
C MET A 76 -3.10 -13.71 10.29
N THR A 77 -3.21 -14.35 11.45
CA THR A 77 -3.96 -13.85 12.62
C THR A 77 -3.19 -12.80 13.43
N LYS A 78 -1.86 -12.77 13.32
CA LYS A 78 -0.96 -11.85 14.01
C LYS A 78 0.26 -11.53 13.16
N ARG A 79 0.89 -10.40 13.44
CA ARG A 79 2.19 -10.07 12.86
C ARG A 79 3.29 -10.93 13.47
N VAL A 80 4.31 -11.22 12.69
CA VAL A 80 5.52 -11.94 13.13
C VAL A 80 6.73 -11.02 13.07
N LYS A 81 7.82 -11.37 13.73
CA LYS A 81 9.10 -10.67 13.60
C LYS A 81 9.74 -10.95 12.25
N ILE A 82 10.61 -10.06 11.82
CA ILE A 82 11.25 -10.18 10.51
C ILE A 82 12.08 -11.45 10.35
N GLU A 83 12.72 -11.94 11.42
CA GLU A 83 13.50 -13.19 11.36
C GLU A 83 12.61 -14.41 11.09
N GLU A 84 11.37 -14.39 11.58
CA GLU A 84 10.38 -15.43 11.30
C GLU A 84 9.86 -15.30 9.86
N ALA A 85 9.62 -14.07 9.39
CA ALA A 85 9.23 -13.80 8.01
C ALA A 85 10.28 -14.30 7.01
N ILE A 86 11.55 -14.03 7.25
CA ILE A 86 12.65 -14.49 6.38
C ILE A 86 12.66 -16.04 6.29
N LYS A 87 12.41 -16.76 7.39
CA LYS A 87 12.27 -18.21 7.36
C LYS A 87 11.06 -18.66 6.53
N MET A 88 9.94 -17.93 6.63
CA MET A 88 8.75 -18.22 5.81
C MET A 88 9.03 -18.01 4.33
N TRP A 89 9.72 -16.93 3.96
CA TRP A 89 10.11 -16.64 2.58
C TRP A 89 11.06 -17.70 2.03
N ASN A 90 12.05 -18.11 2.82
CA ASN A 90 12.97 -19.19 2.42
C ASN A 90 12.25 -20.53 2.21
N SER A 91 11.20 -20.81 3.00
CA SER A 91 10.42 -22.03 2.84
C SER A 91 9.62 -22.08 1.52
N ASP A 92 9.38 -20.94 0.87
CA ASP A 92 8.73 -20.94 -0.45
C ASP A 92 9.58 -21.75 -1.46
N PHE A 93 10.90 -21.67 -1.36
CA PHE A 93 11.83 -22.40 -2.24
C PHE A 93 11.88 -23.91 -1.95
N ASP A 94 11.33 -24.37 -0.82
CA ASP A 94 11.18 -25.81 -0.56
C ASP A 94 9.97 -26.38 -1.30
N PHE A 95 8.90 -25.58 -1.44
CA PHE A 95 7.64 -25.98 -2.07
C PHE A 95 7.53 -25.64 -3.55
N TYR A 96 8.26 -24.61 -4.01
CA TYR A 96 8.16 -24.11 -5.37
C TYR A 96 9.52 -24.04 -6.07
N SER A 97 9.52 -24.27 -7.38
CA SER A 97 10.59 -23.95 -8.31
C SER A 97 10.21 -22.80 -9.21
N ASP A 98 11.16 -22.28 -9.98
CA ASP A 98 10.93 -21.21 -10.98
C ASP A 98 10.22 -19.98 -10.40
N ILE A 99 10.55 -19.65 -9.15
CA ILE A 99 9.95 -18.52 -8.45
C ILE A 99 10.35 -17.21 -9.14
N GLN A 100 9.35 -16.40 -9.43
CA GLN A 100 9.50 -15.06 -9.98
C GLN A 100 8.63 -14.08 -9.19
N GLN A 101 9.13 -12.88 -9.01
CA GLN A 101 8.38 -11.75 -8.46
C GLN A 101 8.62 -10.54 -9.33
N THR A 102 7.60 -10.10 -10.03
CA THR A 102 7.66 -8.98 -10.97
C THR A 102 6.78 -7.84 -10.49
N GLN A 103 7.27 -6.62 -10.64
CA GLN A 103 6.51 -5.43 -10.30
C GLN A 103 5.40 -5.19 -11.32
N VAL A 104 4.21 -4.81 -10.85
CA VAL A 104 3.05 -4.44 -11.67
C VAL A 104 2.78 -2.95 -11.48
N GLY A 105 2.96 -2.15 -12.52
CA GLY A 105 2.81 -0.70 -12.45
C GLY A 105 3.99 0.00 -11.77
N TYR A 106 3.72 1.15 -11.17
CA TYR A 106 4.73 1.97 -10.50
C TYR A 106 4.58 1.88 -8.99
N PRO A 107 5.68 1.69 -8.21
CA PRO A 107 5.64 1.85 -6.78
C PRO A 107 5.50 3.33 -6.43
N ASP A 108 4.74 3.62 -5.39
CA ASP A 108 4.55 4.95 -4.86
C ASP A 108 5.20 5.10 -3.50
N PHE A 109 5.97 6.18 -3.30
CA PHE A 109 6.34 6.62 -1.98
C PHE A 109 5.30 7.63 -1.48
N LEU A 110 4.72 7.35 -0.31
CA LEU A 110 3.69 8.16 0.33
C LEU A 110 4.25 8.76 1.62
N HIS A 111 4.16 10.08 1.75
CA HIS A 111 4.49 10.77 2.99
C HIS A 111 3.22 11.38 3.59
N TYR A 112 2.70 10.78 4.66
CA TYR A 112 1.56 11.27 5.42
C TYR A 112 2.04 12.30 6.43
N MET A 113 1.60 13.57 6.26
CA MET A 113 2.15 14.71 7.02
C MET A 113 1.62 14.79 8.45
N ASP A 114 0.39 14.35 8.70
CA ASP A 114 -0.26 14.41 10.03
C ASP A 114 0.48 13.59 11.09
N LYS A 115 1.08 12.47 10.70
CA LYS A 115 1.82 11.55 11.60
C LYS A 115 3.28 11.35 11.21
N ASP A 116 3.78 12.12 10.23
CA ASP A 116 5.12 11.94 9.61
C ASP A 116 5.40 10.47 9.23
N GLN A 117 4.38 9.77 8.73
CA GLN A 117 4.51 8.38 8.31
C GLN A 117 4.95 8.29 6.86
N LYS A 118 5.94 7.43 6.60
CA LYS A 118 6.55 7.23 5.30
C LYS A 118 6.35 5.79 4.87
N TYR A 119 5.63 5.61 3.77
CA TYR A 119 5.33 4.31 3.20
C TYR A 119 5.86 4.20 1.78
N VAL A 120 6.24 3.00 1.38
CA VAL A 120 6.24 2.61 -0.03
C VAL A 120 5.07 1.65 -0.23
N GLN A 121 4.23 1.97 -1.20
CA GLN A 121 3.18 1.09 -1.71
C GLN A 121 3.63 0.53 -3.05
N SER A 122 3.57 -0.79 -3.22
CA SER A 122 4.00 -1.46 -4.45
C SER A 122 3.08 -2.62 -4.80
N TRP A 123 2.98 -2.91 -6.10
CA TRP A 123 2.15 -3.98 -6.63
C TRP A 123 3.03 -5.02 -7.29
N TRP A 124 2.76 -6.28 -6.99
CA TRP A 124 3.58 -7.40 -7.41
C TRP A 124 2.76 -8.54 -7.97
N LYS A 125 3.37 -9.25 -8.90
CA LYS A 125 2.94 -10.56 -9.35
C LYS A 125 4.02 -11.55 -8.94
N TRP A 126 3.68 -12.45 -8.04
CA TRP A 126 4.49 -13.61 -7.69
C TRP A 126 4.03 -14.81 -8.53
N SER A 127 4.95 -15.66 -8.95
CA SER A 127 4.65 -16.95 -9.54
C SER A 127 5.71 -17.98 -9.15
N GLY A 128 5.28 -19.23 -9.02
CA GLY A 128 6.15 -20.38 -8.74
C GLY A 128 5.49 -21.67 -9.17
N LYS A 129 6.30 -22.63 -9.61
CA LYS A 129 5.82 -23.96 -10.00
C LYS A 129 5.81 -24.86 -8.76
N SER A 130 4.64 -25.38 -8.38
CA SER A 130 4.53 -26.34 -7.29
C SER A 130 5.37 -27.57 -7.56
N LYS A 131 6.27 -27.92 -6.65
CA LYS A 131 7.09 -29.13 -6.76
C LYS A 131 6.26 -30.40 -6.58
N LYS A 132 5.12 -30.32 -5.91
CA LYS A 132 4.23 -31.45 -5.68
C LYS A 132 3.33 -31.74 -6.87
N THR A 133 2.65 -30.70 -7.40
CA THR A 133 1.64 -30.88 -8.47
C THR A 133 2.19 -30.59 -9.86
N GLY A 134 3.28 -29.85 -9.98
CA GLY A 134 3.82 -29.35 -11.25
C GLY A 134 3.06 -28.16 -11.81
N GLU A 135 2.00 -27.69 -11.11
CA GLU A 135 1.19 -26.55 -11.56
C GLU A 135 1.89 -25.21 -11.30
N MET A 136 1.67 -24.25 -12.20
CA MET A 136 2.13 -22.88 -12.02
C MET A 136 1.12 -22.11 -11.15
N ILE A 137 1.56 -21.69 -9.98
CA ILE A 137 0.77 -20.83 -9.08
C ILE A 137 1.13 -19.36 -9.33
N THR A 138 0.12 -18.51 -9.39
CA THR A 138 0.32 -17.06 -9.56
C THR A 138 -0.53 -16.31 -8.54
N VAL A 139 0.08 -15.34 -7.86
CA VAL A 139 -0.57 -14.46 -6.89
C VAL A 139 -0.25 -13.02 -7.23
N ASN A 140 -1.29 -12.17 -7.33
CA ASN A 140 -1.13 -10.73 -7.38
C ASN A 140 -1.37 -10.16 -5.98
N PHE A 141 -0.52 -9.22 -5.57
CA PHE A 141 -0.64 -8.62 -4.25
C PHE A 141 -0.17 -7.15 -4.23
N VAL A 142 -0.64 -6.41 -3.25
CA VAL A 142 -0.14 -5.09 -2.89
C VAL A 142 0.63 -5.19 -1.58
N GLN A 143 1.74 -4.49 -1.53
CA GLN A 143 2.65 -4.43 -0.38
C GLN A 143 2.75 -3.01 0.12
N PHE A 144 2.75 -2.84 1.44
CA PHE A 144 2.96 -1.58 2.14
C PHE A 144 4.14 -1.73 3.09
N ASP A 145 5.16 -0.92 2.89
CA ASP A 145 6.37 -0.87 3.71
C ASP A 145 6.42 0.45 4.47
N LEU A 146 6.25 0.39 5.79
CA LEU A 146 6.44 1.55 6.67
C LEU A 146 7.91 1.70 7.02
N PHE A 147 8.45 2.90 6.80
CA PHE A 147 9.83 3.24 7.12
C PHE A 147 9.96 3.94 8.46
N ASN A 148 11.03 3.61 9.18
CA ASN A 148 11.44 4.33 10.38
C ASN A 148 12.32 5.54 10.05
N LYS A 149 12.77 6.26 11.09
CA LYS A 149 13.61 7.46 10.92
C LYS A 149 15.01 7.16 10.36
N ASP A 150 15.48 5.91 10.51
CA ASP A 150 16.79 5.47 10.01
C ASP A 150 16.71 4.99 8.56
N GLY A 151 15.55 5.10 7.90
CA GLY A 151 15.34 4.65 6.52
C GLY A 151 15.27 3.14 6.37
N LYS A 152 15.00 2.40 7.45
CA LYS A 152 14.76 0.96 7.44
C LYS A 152 13.28 0.65 7.44
N ILE A 153 12.88 -0.48 6.85
CA ILE A 153 11.52 -0.97 6.90
C ILE A 153 11.21 -1.42 8.34
N ALA A 154 10.22 -0.79 8.97
CA ALA A 154 9.77 -1.10 10.32
C ALA A 154 8.56 -2.04 10.33
N ASN A 155 7.71 -1.97 9.30
CA ASN A 155 6.59 -2.88 9.14
C ASN A 155 6.37 -3.16 7.65
N GLU A 156 6.15 -4.42 7.32
CA GLU A 156 5.68 -4.84 6.01
C GLU A 156 4.29 -5.47 6.14
N SER A 157 3.38 -5.09 5.25
CA SER A 157 2.03 -5.64 5.17
C SER A 157 1.71 -6.00 3.73
N ILE A 158 1.31 -7.24 3.49
CA ILE A 158 1.00 -7.76 2.16
C ILE A 158 -0.48 -8.17 2.11
N TYR A 159 -1.19 -7.66 1.12
CA TYR A 159 -2.60 -7.94 0.87
C TYR A 159 -2.76 -8.61 -0.49
N GLY A 160 -3.29 -9.82 -0.47
CA GLY A 160 -3.53 -10.63 -1.67
C GLY A 160 -4.32 -11.90 -1.34
N ASP A 161 -4.67 -12.64 -2.38
CA ASP A 161 -5.26 -13.97 -2.24
C ASP A 161 -4.17 -15.04 -2.37
N PHE A 162 -3.72 -15.54 -1.22
CA PHE A 162 -2.69 -16.58 -1.10
C PHE A 162 -3.28 -17.99 -0.93
N SER A 163 -4.60 -18.14 -1.10
CA SER A 163 -5.30 -19.42 -0.89
C SER A 163 -4.76 -20.56 -1.76
N LYS A 164 -4.19 -20.23 -2.92
CA LYS A 164 -3.57 -21.21 -3.83
C LYS A 164 -2.14 -21.62 -3.42
N MET A 165 -1.50 -20.86 -2.55
CA MET A 165 -0.19 -21.21 -1.98
C MET A 165 -0.40 -22.09 -0.76
N VAL A 166 -0.90 -23.30 -0.98
CA VAL A 166 -1.03 -24.28 0.12
C VAL A 166 0.35 -24.75 0.48
N LYS A 167 0.83 -24.35 1.64
CA LYS A 167 2.00 -24.99 2.28
C LYS A 167 1.52 -26.33 2.80
N GLU A 168 1.90 -27.37 2.12
CA GLU A 168 1.63 -28.74 2.51
C GLU A 168 2.65 -29.25 3.51
#